data_fef2c742427213487619d726b228dbfb
#
_entry.id   fef2c742427213487619d726b228dbfb
#
_cell.length_a   1.000
_cell.length_b   1.000
_cell.length_c   1.000
_cell.angle_alpha   90.00
_cell.angle_beta   90.00
_cell.angle_gamma   90.00
#
_symmetry.space_group_name_H-M   'P 1'
#
loop_
_entity.id
_entity.type
_entity.pdbx_description
1 polymer ?
#
loop_
_entity_poly.entity_id
_entity_poly.type
_entity_poly.pdbx_seq_one_letter_code
_entity_poly.pdbx_strand_id
1 'polypeptide(L)'
;MIEEPTFYTYLTAYENLKILLRFYPELSDNRIDEVLESVELIKYKDESVGKFSMGMKQRLGFAAAILGNPKLLILDEPTNSLDIKGTSKVRNILKAYQNEGGTILISSHISSEIERICTKVSVMMNGKIIDTISVSEAVAEYGSIEEYYLHIVNEKEAS
;
A
#
# COMPACT_ATOMS: atom_id res chain seq x y z
N MET A 1 -7.91 8.12 3.49
CA MET A 1 -7.90 7.64 2.11
C MET A 1 -7.12 8.65 1.29
N ILE A 2 -5.97 8.28 0.79
CA ILE A 2 -5.08 9.21 0.07
C ILE A 2 -4.76 8.51 -1.25
N GLU A 3 -5.53 8.83 -2.30
CA GLU A 3 -5.24 8.38 -3.67
C GLU A 3 -3.87 8.91 -4.14
N GLU A 4 -3.54 10.15 -3.76
CA GLU A 4 -2.22 10.74 -3.96
C GLU A 4 -1.70 11.29 -2.63
N PRO A 5 -0.52 10.83 -2.15
CA PRO A 5 0.08 11.39 -0.96
C PRO A 5 0.37 12.88 -1.16
N THR A 6 -0.22 13.72 -0.33
CA THR A 6 -0.02 15.17 -0.42
C THR A 6 1.16 15.57 0.46
N PHE A 7 2.20 16.11 -0.17
CA PHE A 7 3.42 16.60 0.47
C PHE A 7 3.63 18.07 0.16
N TYR A 8 4.38 18.74 1.01
CA TYR A 8 4.91 20.06 0.73
C TYR A 8 5.99 19.94 -0.35
N THR A 9 5.65 20.27 -1.59
CA THR A 9 6.50 20.03 -2.76
C THR A 9 7.81 20.84 -2.75
N TYR A 10 7.85 21.94 -2.03
CA TYR A 10 9.04 22.80 -1.86
C TYR A 10 9.98 22.29 -0.76
N LEU A 11 9.52 21.40 0.12
CA LEU A 11 10.33 20.75 1.15
C LEU A 11 10.98 19.45 0.61
N THR A 12 12.06 19.05 1.25
CA THR A 12 12.73 17.77 0.98
C THR A 12 11.89 16.59 1.48
N ALA A 13 12.25 15.37 1.07
CA ALA A 13 11.62 14.15 1.60
C ALA A 13 11.82 14.05 3.12
N TYR A 14 13.05 14.34 3.60
CA TYR A 14 13.37 14.36 5.02
C TYR A 14 12.52 15.38 5.79
N GLU A 15 12.41 16.60 5.32
CA GLU A 15 11.64 17.66 5.98
C GLU A 15 10.14 17.34 6.06
N ASN A 16 9.57 16.75 4.99
CA ASN A 16 8.18 16.28 5.01
C ASN A 16 7.96 15.23 6.11
N LEU A 17 8.82 14.21 6.20
CA LEU A 17 8.73 13.19 7.23
C LEU A 17 9.02 13.75 8.63
N LYS A 18 9.90 14.74 8.74
CA LYS A 18 10.20 15.41 10.00
C LYS A 18 8.99 16.13 10.59
N ILE A 19 8.12 16.71 9.73
CA ILE A 19 6.85 17.30 10.17
C ILE A 19 5.95 16.23 10.78
N LEU A 20 5.84 15.06 10.14
CA LEU A 20 5.03 13.95 10.63
C LEU A 20 5.60 13.33 11.91
N LEU A 21 6.93 13.25 12.01
CA LEU A 21 7.61 12.69 13.18
C LEU A 21 7.25 13.44 14.47
N ARG A 22 6.86 14.71 14.40
CA ARG A 22 6.43 15.50 15.57
C ARG A 22 5.21 14.92 16.29
N PHE A 23 4.42 14.09 15.61
CA PHE A 23 3.28 13.39 16.23
C PHE A 23 3.70 12.11 16.98
N TYR A 24 4.99 11.73 16.91
CA TYR A 24 5.57 10.53 17.53
C TYR A 24 6.78 10.92 18.40
N PRO A 25 6.54 11.58 19.55
CA PRO A 25 7.65 12.13 20.37
C PRO A 25 8.59 11.05 20.93
N GLU A 26 8.16 9.79 20.94
CA GLU A 26 8.95 8.64 21.37
C GLU A 26 9.98 8.19 20.31
N LEU A 27 9.83 8.62 19.05
CA LEU A 27 10.71 8.24 17.95
C LEU A 27 11.82 9.28 17.75
N SER A 28 13.01 8.80 17.43
CA SER A 28 14.15 9.66 17.07
C SER A 28 14.18 9.99 15.59
N ASP A 29 14.98 10.99 15.22
CA ASP A 29 15.19 11.41 13.83
C ASP A 29 15.76 10.28 12.93
N ASN A 30 16.49 9.32 13.52
CA ASN A 30 17.00 8.16 12.79
C ASN A 30 15.89 7.35 12.13
N ARG A 31 14.67 7.39 12.71
CA ARG A 31 13.49 6.71 12.12
C ARG A 31 13.16 7.21 10.72
N ILE A 32 13.44 8.48 10.41
CA ILE A 32 13.25 9.03 9.06
C ILE A 32 14.18 8.35 8.07
N ASP A 33 15.46 8.21 8.41
CA ASP A 33 16.44 7.55 7.52
C ASP A 33 16.08 6.06 7.33
N GLU A 34 15.68 5.35 8.41
CA GLU A 34 15.22 3.96 8.33
C GLU A 34 14.03 3.77 7.36
N VAL A 35 12.99 4.59 7.48
CA VAL A 35 11.81 4.45 6.59
C VAL A 35 12.14 4.88 5.16
N LEU A 36 13.00 5.88 4.94
CA LEU A 36 13.46 6.26 3.61
C LEU A 36 14.31 5.16 2.96
N GLU A 37 15.11 4.45 3.75
CA GLU A 37 15.89 3.30 3.27
C GLU A 37 14.96 2.15 2.86
N SER A 38 13.97 1.80 3.70
CA SER A 38 13.01 0.72 3.42
C SER A 38 12.21 0.92 2.13
N VAL A 39 11.99 2.18 1.71
CA VAL A 39 11.30 2.52 0.46
C VAL A 39 12.26 2.92 -0.67
N GLU A 40 13.57 2.70 -0.52
CA GLU A 40 14.62 3.04 -1.50
C GLU A 40 14.67 4.54 -1.88
N LEU A 41 14.43 5.43 -0.92
CA LEU A 41 14.48 6.88 -1.13
C LEU A 41 15.59 7.58 -0.35
N ILE A 42 16.38 6.87 0.43
CA ILE A 42 17.43 7.47 1.28
C ILE A 42 18.42 8.36 0.50
N LYS A 43 18.74 8.00 -0.74
CA LYS A 43 19.62 8.77 -1.62
C LYS A 43 19.03 10.11 -2.07
N TYR A 44 17.73 10.25 -1.95
CA TYR A 44 16.95 11.43 -2.39
C TYR A 44 16.40 12.20 -1.20
N LYS A 45 16.85 11.92 0.04
CA LYS A 45 16.29 12.50 1.25
C LYS A 45 16.34 14.01 1.30
N ASP A 46 17.38 14.60 0.73
CA ASP A 46 17.62 16.04 0.69
C ASP A 46 17.10 16.72 -0.59
N GLU A 47 16.43 15.94 -1.47
CA GLU A 47 15.80 16.49 -2.67
C GLU A 47 14.38 16.95 -2.40
N SER A 48 13.99 18.08 -2.99
CA SER A 48 12.62 18.61 -2.94
C SER A 48 11.64 17.63 -3.58
N VAL A 49 10.52 17.34 -2.88
CA VAL A 49 9.48 16.41 -3.33
C VAL A 49 8.81 16.86 -4.64
N GLY A 50 8.89 18.14 -4.98
CA GLY A 50 8.44 18.66 -6.26
C GLY A 50 9.16 18.04 -7.47
N LYS A 51 10.39 17.53 -7.29
CA LYS A 51 11.17 16.86 -8.33
C LYS A 51 10.89 15.35 -8.42
N PHE A 52 10.12 14.79 -7.49
CA PHE A 52 9.86 13.36 -7.44
C PHE A 52 8.92 12.93 -8.55
N SER A 53 9.21 11.77 -9.15
CA SER A 53 8.26 11.07 -10.00
C SER A 53 7.05 10.59 -9.18
N MET A 54 5.96 10.24 -9.84
CA MET A 54 4.76 9.68 -9.18
C MET A 54 5.14 8.48 -8.30
N GLY A 55 5.91 7.53 -8.82
CA GLY A 55 6.35 6.37 -8.06
C GLY A 55 7.27 6.70 -6.87
N MET A 56 8.05 7.79 -6.92
CA MET A 56 8.80 8.27 -5.77
C MET A 56 7.89 8.89 -4.72
N LYS A 57 6.89 9.68 -5.13
CA LYS A 57 5.87 10.25 -4.21
C LYS A 57 5.07 9.15 -3.53
N GLN A 58 4.66 8.12 -4.28
CA GLN A 58 3.95 6.97 -3.73
C GLN A 58 4.80 6.26 -2.68
N ARG A 59 6.06 5.97 -2.96
CA ARG A 59 6.99 5.36 -1.98
C ARG A 59 7.24 6.24 -0.77
N LEU A 60 7.31 7.56 -0.94
CA LEU A 60 7.37 8.49 0.19
C LEU A 60 6.08 8.44 1.03
N GLY A 61 4.92 8.24 0.40
CA GLY A 61 3.64 7.99 1.07
C GLY A 61 3.68 6.75 1.95
N PHE A 62 4.30 5.65 1.48
CA PHE A 62 4.54 4.48 2.30
C PHE A 62 5.49 4.77 3.46
N ALA A 63 6.59 5.48 3.22
CA ALA A 63 7.50 5.89 4.30
C ALA A 63 6.76 6.69 5.39
N ALA A 64 5.91 7.63 4.99
CA ALA A 64 5.07 8.40 5.90
C ALA A 64 4.09 7.51 6.68
N ALA A 65 3.46 6.54 6.01
CA ALA A 65 2.49 5.63 6.62
C ALA A 65 3.12 4.68 7.65
N ILE A 66 4.37 4.23 7.42
CA ILE A 66 5.07 3.32 8.32
C ILE A 66 5.96 4.05 9.35
N LEU A 67 6.03 5.38 9.31
CA LEU A 67 6.89 6.18 10.19
C LEU A 67 6.64 5.90 11.67
N GLY A 68 5.37 5.88 12.07
CA GLY A 68 4.92 5.61 13.43
C GLY A 68 4.91 4.12 13.82
N ASN A 69 5.46 3.23 13.00
CA ASN A 69 5.46 1.79 13.21
C ASN A 69 4.06 1.22 13.54
N PRO A 70 3.02 1.50 12.71
CA PRO A 70 1.67 1.02 12.97
C PRO A 70 1.60 -0.51 12.87
N LYS A 71 0.65 -1.13 13.56
CA LYS A 71 0.37 -2.57 13.40
C LYS A 71 -0.54 -2.87 12.22
N LEU A 72 -1.28 -1.88 11.74
CA LEU A 72 -2.23 -1.96 10.63
C LEU A 72 -1.99 -0.82 9.65
N LEU A 73 -1.74 -1.14 8.38
CA LEU A 73 -1.77 -0.22 7.25
C LEU A 73 -3.09 -0.36 6.50
N ILE A 74 -3.70 0.78 6.16
CA ILE A 74 -4.89 0.83 5.30
C ILE A 74 -4.50 1.61 4.05
N LEU A 75 -4.53 0.94 2.90
CA LEU A 75 -4.06 1.46 1.62
C LEU A 75 -5.19 1.39 0.58
N ASP A 76 -5.43 2.49 -0.09
CA ASP A 76 -6.40 2.59 -1.15
C ASP A 76 -5.67 2.66 -2.49
N GLU A 77 -5.88 1.65 -3.35
CA GLU A 77 -5.28 1.52 -4.69
C GLU A 77 -3.76 1.80 -4.72
N PRO A 78 -2.94 1.14 -3.87
CA PRO A 78 -1.54 1.53 -3.65
C PRO A 78 -0.63 1.36 -4.86
N THR A 79 -1.06 0.62 -5.88
CA THR A 79 -0.31 0.36 -7.12
C THR A 79 -0.88 1.08 -8.33
N ASN A 80 -1.97 1.84 -8.15
CA ASN A 80 -2.61 2.55 -9.24
C ASN A 80 -1.65 3.59 -9.86
N SER A 81 -1.75 3.77 -11.17
CA SER A 81 -0.93 4.73 -11.94
C SER A 81 0.59 4.50 -11.90
N LEU A 82 1.05 3.36 -11.39
CA LEU A 82 2.47 2.98 -11.41
C LEU A 82 2.81 2.13 -12.63
N ASP A 83 4.02 2.31 -13.14
CA ASP A 83 4.59 1.39 -14.12
C ASP A 83 4.95 0.03 -13.48
N ILE A 84 5.29 -0.95 -14.28
CA ILE A 84 5.63 -2.31 -13.82
C ILE A 84 6.75 -2.30 -12.76
N LYS A 85 7.76 -1.43 -12.92
CA LYS A 85 8.87 -1.32 -11.96
C LYS A 85 8.41 -0.70 -10.64
N GLY A 86 7.60 0.36 -10.71
CA GLY A 86 7.00 1.00 -9.54
C GLY A 86 6.13 0.04 -8.75
N THR A 87 5.22 -0.67 -9.42
CA THR A 87 4.35 -1.70 -8.83
C THR A 87 5.17 -2.80 -8.14
N SER A 88 6.23 -3.30 -8.80
CA SER A 88 7.11 -4.31 -8.21
C SER A 88 7.80 -3.81 -6.93
N LYS A 89 8.24 -2.55 -6.89
CA LYS A 89 8.87 -1.95 -5.70
C LYS A 89 7.87 -1.82 -4.55
N VAL A 90 6.68 -1.30 -4.82
CA VAL A 90 5.60 -1.20 -3.82
C VAL A 90 5.29 -2.59 -3.25
N ARG A 91 5.13 -3.60 -4.09
CA ARG A 91 4.89 -4.99 -3.65
C ARG A 91 5.98 -5.49 -2.69
N ASN A 92 7.24 -5.23 -3.00
CA ASN A 92 8.35 -5.64 -2.13
C ASN A 92 8.30 -4.94 -0.76
N ILE A 93 7.98 -3.64 -0.73
CA ILE A 93 7.80 -2.87 0.51
C ILE A 93 6.68 -3.48 1.35
N LEU A 94 5.52 -3.77 0.74
CA LEU A 94 4.37 -4.35 1.45
C LEU A 94 4.69 -5.75 2.00
N LYS A 95 5.38 -6.58 1.22
CA LYS A 95 5.83 -7.91 1.68
C LYS A 95 6.84 -7.82 2.83
N ALA A 96 7.80 -6.89 2.77
CA ALA A 96 8.74 -6.68 3.86
C ALA A 96 8.00 -6.30 5.15
N TYR A 97 7.05 -5.36 5.07
CA TYR A 97 6.22 -4.95 6.20
C TYR A 97 5.39 -6.10 6.80
N GLN A 98 4.80 -6.97 5.95
CA GLN A 98 4.09 -8.17 6.40
C GLN A 98 5.02 -9.16 7.12
N ASN A 99 6.23 -9.36 6.60
CA ASN A 99 7.22 -10.26 7.19
C ASN A 99 7.70 -9.78 8.58
N GLU A 100 7.63 -8.47 8.84
CA GLU A 100 7.90 -7.86 10.13
C GLU A 100 6.69 -7.94 11.11
N GLY A 101 5.61 -8.61 10.70
CA GLY A 101 4.40 -8.82 11.51
C GLY A 101 3.33 -7.75 11.34
N GLY A 102 3.48 -6.84 10.38
CA GLY A 102 2.47 -5.84 10.05
C GLY A 102 1.24 -6.45 9.37
N THR A 103 0.07 -5.90 9.65
CA THR A 103 -1.18 -6.22 8.94
C THR A 103 -1.47 -5.15 7.91
N ILE A 104 -1.92 -5.56 6.71
CA ILE A 104 -2.25 -4.64 5.62
C ILE A 104 -3.66 -4.90 5.15
N LEU A 105 -4.47 -3.86 5.07
CA LEU A 105 -5.76 -3.83 4.38
C LEU A 105 -5.61 -3.01 3.10
N ILE A 106 -5.89 -3.62 1.95
CA ILE A 106 -5.74 -2.99 0.64
C ILE A 106 -7.08 -3.01 -0.08
N SER A 107 -7.49 -1.88 -0.66
CA SER A 107 -8.45 -1.87 -1.77
C SER A 107 -7.69 -1.96 -3.08
N SER A 108 -8.18 -2.74 -4.04
CA SER A 108 -7.65 -2.80 -5.40
C SER A 108 -8.70 -3.32 -6.38
N HIS A 109 -8.64 -2.83 -7.61
CA HIS A 109 -9.41 -3.36 -8.74
C HIS A 109 -8.54 -4.24 -9.66
N ILE A 110 -7.27 -4.45 -9.31
CA ILE A 110 -6.32 -5.25 -10.09
C ILE A 110 -6.18 -6.63 -9.44
N SER A 111 -6.98 -7.61 -9.90
CA SER A 111 -7.02 -8.97 -9.35
C SER A 111 -5.65 -9.65 -9.28
N SER A 112 -4.81 -9.48 -10.30
CA SER A 112 -3.46 -10.05 -10.33
C SER A 112 -2.51 -9.48 -9.27
N GLU A 113 -2.73 -8.25 -8.78
CA GLU A 113 -1.97 -7.69 -7.66
C GLU A 113 -2.49 -8.23 -6.32
N ILE A 114 -3.81 -8.41 -6.17
CA ILE A 114 -4.40 -9.07 -5.00
C ILE A 114 -3.80 -10.47 -4.83
N GLU A 115 -3.74 -11.27 -5.89
CA GLU A 115 -3.13 -12.60 -5.87
C GLU A 115 -1.68 -12.62 -5.41
N ARG A 116 -0.92 -11.56 -5.74
CA ARG A 116 0.52 -11.48 -5.43
C ARG A 116 0.84 -10.92 -4.06
N ILE A 117 -0.04 -10.11 -3.48
CA ILE A 117 0.20 -9.36 -2.25
C ILE A 117 -0.60 -9.92 -1.08
N CYS A 118 -1.87 -10.29 -1.32
CA CYS A 118 -2.83 -10.59 -0.27
C CYS A 118 -2.83 -12.06 0.12
N THR A 119 -3.18 -12.34 1.37
CA THR A 119 -3.44 -13.70 1.88
C THR A 119 -4.93 -14.02 1.90
N LYS A 120 -5.78 -13.00 2.02
CA LYS A 120 -7.24 -13.10 1.98
C LYS A 120 -7.80 -12.03 1.07
N VAL A 121 -8.94 -12.31 0.49
CA VAL A 121 -9.74 -11.38 -0.32
C VAL A 121 -11.17 -11.34 0.19
N SER A 122 -11.77 -10.16 0.19
CA SER A 122 -13.19 -9.95 0.51
C SER A 122 -13.86 -9.22 -0.64
N VAL A 123 -15.00 -9.72 -1.09
CA VAL A 123 -15.83 -9.06 -2.10
C VAL A 123 -16.81 -8.13 -1.39
N MET A 124 -16.85 -6.87 -1.82
CA MET A 124 -17.74 -5.85 -1.29
C MET A 124 -18.72 -5.38 -2.36
N MET A 125 -20.03 -5.37 -2.03
CA MET A 125 -21.08 -4.81 -2.86
C MET A 125 -22.00 -3.94 -2.02
N ASN A 126 -22.39 -2.78 -2.55
CA ASN A 126 -23.33 -1.86 -1.90
C ASN A 126 -22.97 -1.54 -0.43
N GLY A 127 -21.66 -1.38 -0.15
CA GLY A 127 -21.15 -1.07 1.19
C GLY A 127 -21.15 -2.25 2.18
N LYS A 128 -21.40 -3.48 1.70
CA LYS A 128 -21.41 -4.69 2.55
C LYS A 128 -20.38 -5.69 2.03
N ILE A 129 -19.66 -6.33 2.95
CA ILE A 129 -18.86 -7.51 2.62
C ILE A 129 -19.82 -8.67 2.40
N ILE A 130 -19.79 -9.28 1.23
CA ILE A 130 -20.68 -10.36 0.83
C ILE A 130 -20.02 -11.73 0.90
N ASP A 131 -18.70 -11.78 0.76
CA ASP A 131 -17.93 -13.00 0.96
C ASP A 131 -16.47 -12.70 1.32
N THR A 132 -15.79 -13.66 1.94
CA THR A 132 -14.37 -13.60 2.29
C THR A 132 -13.74 -14.99 2.22
N ILE A 133 -12.66 -15.12 1.45
CA ILE A 133 -11.94 -16.38 1.22
C ILE A 133 -10.42 -16.14 1.28
N SER A 134 -9.63 -17.18 1.50
CA SER A 134 -8.18 -17.06 1.26
C SER A 134 -7.88 -16.98 -0.24
N VAL A 135 -6.84 -16.24 -0.60
CA VAL A 135 -6.42 -16.12 -2.02
C VAL A 135 -6.06 -17.49 -2.60
N SER A 136 -5.41 -18.36 -1.81
CA SER A 136 -5.05 -19.71 -2.24
C SER A 136 -6.27 -20.61 -2.52
N GLU A 137 -7.31 -20.53 -1.69
CA GLU A 137 -8.56 -21.27 -1.91
C GLU A 137 -9.30 -20.72 -3.13
N ALA A 138 -9.43 -19.39 -3.26
CA ALA A 138 -10.08 -18.77 -4.41
C ALA A 138 -9.42 -19.19 -5.73
N VAL A 139 -8.08 -19.15 -5.80
CA VAL A 139 -7.34 -19.57 -7.00
C VAL A 139 -7.49 -21.07 -7.26
N ALA A 140 -7.48 -21.91 -6.22
CA ALA A 140 -7.65 -23.35 -6.38
C ALA A 140 -9.05 -23.76 -6.87
N GLU A 141 -10.10 -23.08 -6.42
CA GLU A 141 -11.49 -23.40 -6.72
C GLU A 141 -11.99 -22.73 -8.01
N TYR A 142 -11.63 -21.47 -8.23
CA TYR A 142 -12.15 -20.66 -9.34
C TYR A 142 -11.10 -20.38 -10.43
N GLY A 143 -9.83 -20.70 -10.20
CA GLY A 143 -8.75 -20.46 -11.16
C GLY A 143 -8.06 -19.10 -11.01
N SER A 144 -8.78 -18.04 -10.60
CA SER A 144 -8.26 -16.71 -10.35
C SER A 144 -9.15 -15.91 -9.40
N ILE A 145 -8.63 -14.81 -8.84
CA ILE A 145 -9.43 -13.86 -8.07
C ILE A 145 -10.49 -13.16 -8.95
N GLU A 146 -10.21 -12.96 -10.22
CA GLU A 146 -11.18 -12.38 -11.17
C GLU A 146 -12.39 -13.29 -11.35
N GLU A 147 -12.19 -14.58 -11.60
CA GLU A 147 -13.26 -15.58 -11.75
C GLU A 147 -14.05 -15.75 -10.46
N TYR A 148 -13.38 -15.79 -9.31
CA TYR A 148 -14.04 -15.80 -8.01
C TYR A 148 -14.95 -14.57 -7.83
N TYR A 149 -14.45 -13.37 -8.13
CA TYR A 149 -15.25 -12.15 -8.04
C TYR A 149 -16.49 -12.20 -8.91
N LEU A 150 -16.33 -12.60 -10.19
CA LEU A 150 -17.45 -12.72 -11.14
C LEU A 150 -18.47 -13.76 -10.67
N HIS A 151 -18.04 -14.88 -10.11
CA HIS A 151 -18.94 -15.90 -9.57
C HIS A 151 -19.81 -15.35 -8.44
N ILE A 152 -19.18 -14.72 -7.44
CA ILE A 152 -19.89 -14.16 -6.27
C ILE A 152 -20.85 -13.04 -6.66
N VAL A 153 -20.47 -12.16 -7.60
CA VAL A 153 -21.33 -11.06 -8.06
C VAL A 153 -22.55 -11.61 -8.79
N ASN A 154 -22.36 -12.55 -9.73
CA ASN A 154 -23.46 -13.14 -10.53
C ASN A 154 -24.46 -13.90 -9.63
N GLU A 155 -24.01 -14.64 -8.61
CA GLU A 155 -24.90 -15.30 -7.66
C GLU A 155 -25.76 -14.30 -6.87
N LYS A 156 -25.18 -13.16 -6.50
CA LYS A 156 -25.89 -12.13 -5.71
C LYS A 156 -26.86 -11.30 -6.56
N GLU A 157 -26.58 -11.10 -7.84
CA GLU A 157 -27.49 -10.41 -8.76
C GLU A 157 -28.68 -11.29 -9.19
N ALA A 158 -28.52 -12.62 -9.13
CA ALA A 158 -29.58 -13.59 -9.44
C ALA A 158 -30.52 -13.88 -8.25
N SER A 159 -30.20 -13.40 -7.04
CA SER A 159 -30.93 -13.65 -5.79
C SER A 159 -31.75 -12.45 -5.35
#